data_89f1ccded412a1db5c513c033c667fde
#
_entry.id   89f1ccded412a1db5c513c033c667fde
#
_cell.length_a   1.000
_cell.length_b   1.000
_cell.length_c   1.000
_cell.angle_alpha   90.00
_cell.angle_beta   90.00
_cell.angle_gamma   90.00
#
_symmetry.space_group_name_H-M   'P 1'
#
loop_
_entity.id
_entity.type
_entity.pdbx_description
1 polymer ?
#
loop_
_entity_poly.entity_id
_entity_poly.type
_entity_poly.pdbx_seq_one_letter_code
_entity_poly.pdbx_strand_id
1 'polypeptide(L)'
;MAAAVQRILSLSRNAKVLVSPLKTSVVSVQRYSLEVSTTGEQITHTGQVYDENDPRRARFVGRQKEVNKNFAIKLVAEEPISGIEARVVSCDGGGGALGHPKVYINLDKETKVGTCGYCGLQFKQTHHH
;
A
#
# COMPACT_ATOMS: atom_id res chain seq x y z
N MET A 1 77.71 -26.08 -27.42
CA MET A 1 77.00 -24.95 -26.83
C MET A 1 75.49 -25.25 -26.93
N ALA A 2 74.96 -25.70 -25.85
CA ALA A 2 73.55 -26.18 -25.77
C ALA A 2 72.75 -25.23 -24.94
N ALA A 3 71.70 -24.61 -25.53
CA ALA A 3 70.77 -23.76 -24.89
C ALA A 3 69.57 -24.58 -24.44
N ALA A 4 69.35 -24.68 -23.12
CA ALA A 4 68.24 -25.34 -22.51
C ALA A 4 66.95 -24.46 -22.60
N VAL A 5 65.91 -24.96 -23.24
CA VAL A 5 64.60 -24.34 -23.28
C VAL A 5 63.74 -24.92 -22.15
N GLN A 6 63.47 -24.12 -21.15
CA GLN A 6 62.54 -24.46 -20.07
C GLN A 6 61.08 -24.21 -20.54
N ARG A 7 60.27 -25.25 -20.57
CA ARG A 7 58.83 -25.18 -20.80
C ARG A 7 58.14 -24.80 -19.47
N ILE A 8 57.52 -23.62 -19.45
CA ILE A 8 56.64 -23.16 -18.39
C ILE A 8 55.24 -23.73 -18.67
N LEU A 9 54.79 -24.66 -17.86
CA LEU A 9 53.43 -25.16 -17.87
C LEU A 9 52.53 -24.11 -17.18
N SER A 10 51.69 -23.44 -17.97
CA SER A 10 50.66 -22.54 -17.47
C SER A 10 49.44 -23.38 -16.99
N LEU A 11 49.25 -23.50 -15.70
CA LEU A 11 48.03 -24.01 -15.11
C LEU A 11 46.93 -22.95 -15.18
N SER A 12 46.05 -23.06 -16.14
CA SER A 12 44.81 -22.31 -16.23
C SER A 12 43.82 -22.87 -15.19
N ARG A 13 43.65 -22.20 -14.04
CA ARG A 13 42.57 -22.49 -13.10
C ARG A 13 41.37 -21.69 -13.54
N ASN A 14 40.44 -22.36 -14.23
CA ASN A 14 39.10 -21.84 -14.49
C ASN A 14 38.27 -21.82 -13.18
N ALA A 15 38.35 -20.72 -12.46
CA ALA A 15 37.41 -20.45 -11.36
C ALA A 15 36.08 -20.01 -11.98
N LYS A 16 35.10 -20.92 -12.02
CA LYS A 16 33.70 -20.57 -12.31
C LYS A 16 33.16 -19.78 -11.13
N VAL A 17 33.14 -18.48 -11.26
CA VAL A 17 32.42 -17.59 -10.33
C VAL A 17 30.92 -17.81 -10.58
N LEU A 18 30.28 -18.51 -9.66
CA LEU A 18 28.83 -18.62 -9.60
C LEU A 18 28.26 -17.27 -9.14
N VAL A 19 27.95 -16.40 -10.07
CA VAL A 19 27.21 -15.19 -9.78
C VAL A 19 25.73 -15.59 -9.63
N SER A 20 25.25 -15.69 -8.38
CA SER A 20 23.85 -15.85 -8.11
C SER A 20 23.11 -14.58 -8.56
N PRO A 21 22.00 -14.68 -9.30
CA PRO A 21 21.22 -13.49 -9.67
C PRO A 21 20.60 -12.90 -8.41
N LEU A 22 20.98 -11.67 -8.07
CA LEU A 22 20.26 -10.86 -7.09
C LEU A 22 18.82 -10.72 -7.59
N LYS A 23 17.88 -11.30 -6.81
CA LYS A 23 16.46 -11.05 -7.01
C LYS A 23 16.19 -9.59 -6.64
N THR A 24 16.23 -8.70 -7.62
CA THR A 24 15.70 -7.35 -7.48
C THR A 24 14.20 -7.48 -7.32
N SER A 25 13.72 -7.29 -6.08
CA SER A 25 12.30 -7.10 -5.83
C SER A 25 11.89 -5.80 -6.53
N VAL A 26 11.13 -5.94 -7.61
CA VAL A 26 10.50 -4.80 -8.27
C VAL A 26 9.43 -4.29 -7.33
N VAL A 27 9.73 -3.22 -6.61
CA VAL A 27 8.72 -2.47 -5.86
C VAL A 27 7.79 -1.87 -6.92
N SER A 28 6.59 -2.42 -7.06
CA SER A 28 5.56 -1.82 -7.91
C SER A 28 5.13 -0.51 -7.27
N VAL A 29 5.63 0.59 -7.80
CA VAL A 29 5.13 1.91 -7.45
C VAL A 29 3.74 2.02 -8.07
N GLN A 30 2.71 1.84 -7.25
CA GLN A 30 1.34 2.10 -7.65
C GLN A 30 1.22 3.58 -7.98
N ARG A 31 1.07 3.85 -9.27
CA ARG A 31 0.78 5.21 -9.75
C ARG A 31 -0.70 5.46 -9.50
N TYR A 32 -1.03 6.19 -8.45
CA TYR A 32 -2.37 6.72 -8.26
C TYR A 32 -2.63 7.75 -9.38
N SER A 33 -3.38 7.34 -10.39
CA SER A 33 -3.85 8.26 -11.41
C SER A 33 -4.96 9.13 -10.81
N LEU A 34 -4.74 10.44 -10.78
CA LEU A 34 -5.82 11.38 -10.51
C LEU A 34 -6.84 11.26 -11.64
N GLU A 35 -8.08 10.95 -11.28
CA GLU A 35 -9.19 11.10 -12.21
C GLU A 35 -9.42 12.60 -12.41
N VAL A 36 -9.21 13.04 -13.64
CA VAL A 36 -9.42 14.43 -14.04
C VAL A 36 -10.69 14.46 -14.85
N SER A 37 -11.59 15.39 -14.54
CA SER A 37 -12.82 15.60 -15.30
C SER A 37 -12.52 16.10 -16.73
N THR A 38 -13.51 16.06 -17.61
CA THR A 38 -13.44 16.64 -18.97
C THR A 38 -13.09 18.12 -18.97
N THR A 39 -13.34 18.82 -17.87
CA THR A 39 -13.02 20.26 -17.67
C THR A 39 -11.62 20.48 -17.07
N GLY A 40 -10.81 19.42 -16.86
CA GLY A 40 -9.49 19.52 -16.26
C GLY A 40 -9.49 19.70 -14.73
N GLU A 41 -10.66 19.66 -14.08
CA GLU A 41 -10.78 19.78 -12.63
C GLU A 41 -10.53 18.43 -11.94
N GLN A 42 -9.88 18.48 -10.78
CA GLN A 42 -9.64 17.30 -9.96
C GLN A 42 -10.95 16.80 -9.32
N ILE A 43 -11.23 15.51 -9.50
CA ILE A 43 -12.41 14.84 -8.96
C ILE A 43 -12.16 14.47 -7.51
N THR A 44 -13.08 14.78 -6.59
CA THR A 44 -13.00 14.38 -5.19
C THR A 44 -13.30 12.89 -5.01
N HIS A 45 -13.00 12.32 -3.84
CA HIS A 45 -13.32 10.93 -3.51
C HIS A 45 -14.84 10.62 -3.56
N THR A 46 -15.70 11.65 -3.48
CA THR A 46 -17.16 11.54 -3.61
C THR A 46 -17.64 11.75 -5.04
N GLY A 47 -16.73 11.93 -6.01
CA GLY A 47 -17.06 12.19 -7.40
C GLY A 47 -17.52 13.63 -7.70
N GLN A 48 -17.36 14.56 -6.73
CA GLN A 48 -17.82 15.93 -6.89
C GLN A 48 -16.91 16.71 -7.85
N VAL A 49 -17.52 17.33 -8.84
CA VAL A 49 -16.94 18.25 -9.83
C VAL A 49 -17.84 19.47 -9.93
N TYR A 50 -17.29 20.65 -10.20
CA TYR A 50 -18.07 21.85 -10.45
C TYR A 50 -18.27 22.04 -11.96
N ASP A 51 -19.49 22.42 -12.36
CA ASP A 51 -19.79 22.84 -13.73
C ASP A 51 -19.10 24.17 -14.05
N GLU A 52 -18.91 24.46 -15.35
CA GLU A 52 -18.23 25.69 -15.79
C GLU A 52 -18.85 26.97 -15.24
N ASN A 53 -20.16 27.00 -15.11
CA ASN A 53 -20.94 28.15 -14.64
C ASN A 53 -21.24 28.11 -13.13
N ASP A 54 -20.67 27.17 -12.39
CA ASP A 54 -20.92 27.05 -10.95
C ASP A 54 -20.28 28.23 -10.19
N PRO A 55 -21.06 29.04 -9.44
CA PRO A 55 -20.54 30.19 -8.72
C PRO A 55 -19.48 29.81 -7.67
N ARG A 56 -19.47 28.57 -7.19
CA ARG A 56 -18.48 28.06 -6.24
C ARG A 56 -17.08 27.97 -6.83
N ARG A 57 -16.94 27.97 -8.15
CA ARG A 57 -15.65 28.02 -8.85
C ARG A 57 -14.90 29.34 -8.66
N ALA A 58 -15.58 30.42 -8.27
CA ALA A 58 -14.96 31.72 -8.04
C ALA A 58 -13.79 31.66 -7.04
N ARG A 59 -13.83 30.72 -6.07
CA ARG A 59 -12.74 30.52 -5.10
C ARG A 59 -11.47 29.91 -5.71
N PHE A 60 -11.55 29.37 -6.92
CA PHE A 60 -10.44 28.71 -7.62
C PHE A 60 -9.92 29.48 -8.84
N VAL A 61 -10.27 30.77 -8.97
CA VAL A 61 -9.83 31.60 -10.10
C VAL A 61 -8.30 31.80 -10.09
N GLY A 62 -7.69 31.92 -8.92
CA GLY A 62 -6.25 32.12 -8.78
C GLY A 62 -5.48 30.91 -8.24
N ARG A 63 -6.16 29.79 -8.02
CA ARG A 63 -5.55 28.57 -7.45
C ARG A 63 -6.30 27.32 -7.89
N GLN A 64 -5.62 26.19 -7.86
CA GLN A 64 -6.27 24.91 -8.12
C GLN A 64 -7.01 24.40 -6.89
N LYS A 65 -8.03 23.58 -7.10
CA LYS A 65 -8.71 22.81 -6.08
C LYS A 65 -7.76 21.73 -5.58
N GLU A 66 -7.40 21.78 -4.31
CA GLU A 66 -6.53 20.78 -3.70
C GLU A 66 -7.36 19.56 -3.30
N VAL A 67 -7.07 18.43 -3.95
CA VAL A 67 -7.70 17.14 -3.67
C VAL A 67 -6.62 16.15 -3.23
N ASN A 68 -6.84 15.45 -2.13
CA ASN A 68 -5.93 14.39 -1.71
C ASN A 68 -5.97 13.24 -2.71
N LYS A 69 -4.80 12.85 -3.22
CA LYS A 69 -4.65 11.74 -4.18
C LYS A 69 -4.92 10.37 -3.56
N ASN A 70 -4.64 10.26 -2.25
CA ASN A 70 -4.79 9.03 -1.50
C ASN A 70 -6.15 9.08 -0.79
N PHE A 71 -7.14 8.41 -1.34
CA PHE A 71 -8.44 8.32 -0.70
C PHE A 71 -8.41 7.32 0.44
N ALA A 72 -8.92 7.71 1.60
CA ALA A 72 -8.92 6.86 2.80
C ALA A 72 -9.58 5.50 2.56
N ILE A 73 -10.64 5.44 1.77
CA ILE A 73 -11.32 4.18 1.43
C ILE A 73 -10.41 3.19 0.70
N LYS A 74 -9.51 3.67 -0.17
CA LYS A 74 -8.54 2.83 -0.87
C LYS A 74 -7.44 2.35 0.08
N LEU A 75 -6.93 3.25 0.93
CA LEU A 75 -5.90 2.92 1.91
C LEU A 75 -6.40 1.87 2.92
N VAL A 76 -7.63 2.01 3.40
CA VAL A 76 -8.23 1.01 4.32
C VAL A 76 -8.44 -0.33 3.62
N ALA A 77 -8.80 -0.34 2.34
CA ALA A 77 -8.97 -1.58 1.58
C ALA A 77 -7.64 -2.32 1.33
N GLU A 78 -6.51 -1.63 1.37
CA GLU A 78 -5.17 -2.22 1.24
C GLU A 78 -4.67 -2.84 2.55
N GLU A 79 -5.25 -2.46 3.70
CA GLU A 79 -4.87 -3.01 5.00
C GLU A 79 -5.26 -4.49 5.13
N PRO A 80 -4.33 -5.35 5.59
CA PRO A 80 -4.62 -6.77 5.77
C PRO A 80 -5.61 -7.00 6.90
N ILE A 81 -6.42 -8.06 6.76
CA ILE A 81 -7.34 -8.49 7.83
C ILE A 81 -6.53 -8.96 9.04
N SER A 82 -6.77 -8.36 10.20
CA SER A 82 -6.10 -8.72 11.45
C SER A 82 -6.68 -10.01 12.03
N GLY A 83 -5.82 -11.03 12.21
CA GLY A 83 -6.18 -12.28 12.89
C GLY A 83 -6.17 -12.10 14.40
N ILE A 84 -7.29 -12.42 15.08
CA ILE A 84 -7.45 -12.32 16.52
C ILE A 84 -7.97 -13.66 17.08
N GLU A 85 -7.39 -14.16 18.16
CA GLU A 85 -7.83 -15.42 18.81
C GLU A 85 -9.09 -15.23 19.65
N ALA A 86 -9.31 -14.03 20.17
CA ALA A 86 -10.45 -13.71 21.04
C ALA A 86 -11.75 -13.61 20.24
N ARG A 87 -12.87 -13.98 20.90
CA ARG A 87 -14.23 -13.81 20.37
C ARG A 87 -14.61 -12.36 20.11
N VAL A 88 -14.08 -11.46 20.92
CA VAL A 88 -14.40 -10.03 20.87
C VAL A 88 -13.12 -9.23 20.79
N VAL A 89 -13.04 -8.32 19.84
CA VAL A 89 -11.93 -7.38 19.70
C VAL A 89 -12.41 -5.95 19.98
N SER A 90 -11.58 -5.16 20.65
CA SER A 90 -11.82 -3.72 20.80
C SER A 90 -11.01 -2.95 19.78
N CYS A 91 -11.63 -1.95 19.18
CA CYS A 91 -10.99 -1.03 18.25
C CYS A 91 -11.20 0.41 18.70
N ASP A 92 -10.12 1.18 18.75
CA ASP A 92 -10.12 2.62 19.10
C ASP A 92 -9.37 3.48 18.06
N GLY A 93 -9.02 2.87 16.91
CA GLY A 93 -8.32 3.56 15.83
C GLY A 93 -6.89 3.97 16.15
N GLY A 94 -6.21 3.26 17.09
CA GLY A 94 -4.85 3.55 17.53
C GLY A 94 -4.79 4.43 18.79
N GLY A 95 -5.94 4.80 19.34
CA GLY A 95 -6.06 5.56 20.58
C GLY A 95 -5.64 7.03 20.47
N GLY A 96 -5.73 7.75 21.59
CA GLY A 96 -5.31 9.13 21.69
C GLY A 96 -6.15 10.12 20.86
N ALA A 97 -5.55 11.26 20.52
CA ALA A 97 -6.24 12.37 19.84
C ALA A 97 -6.63 12.06 18.38
N LEU A 98 -5.95 11.11 17.74
CA LEU A 98 -6.22 10.70 16.36
C LEU A 98 -7.08 9.43 16.27
N GLY A 99 -7.46 8.86 17.41
CA GLY A 99 -8.31 7.68 17.48
C GLY A 99 -9.80 8.01 17.43
N HIS A 100 -10.60 6.99 17.70
CA HIS A 100 -12.06 7.11 17.80
C HIS A 100 -12.55 6.47 19.12
N PRO A 101 -13.82 6.68 19.53
CA PRO A 101 -14.37 6.01 20.69
C PRO A 101 -14.23 4.50 20.60
N LYS A 102 -13.78 3.86 21.69
CA LYS A 102 -13.56 2.43 21.74
C LYS A 102 -14.87 1.68 21.48
N VAL A 103 -14.84 0.81 20.49
CA VAL A 103 -15.96 -0.08 20.13
C VAL A 103 -15.53 -1.52 20.24
N TYR A 104 -16.50 -2.41 20.54
CA TYR A 104 -16.29 -3.85 20.64
C TYR A 104 -16.95 -4.54 19.47
N ILE A 105 -16.18 -5.42 18.80
CA ILE A 105 -16.61 -6.12 17.60
C ILE A 105 -16.63 -7.61 17.93
N ASN A 106 -17.78 -8.24 17.75
CA ASN A 106 -17.96 -9.66 17.98
C ASN A 106 -17.59 -10.49 16.74
N LEU A 107 -16.71 -11.48 16.94
CA LEU A 107 -16.14 -12.35 15.91
C LEU A 107 -16.64 -13.81 16.03
N ASP A 108 -17.76 -14.07 16.71
CA ASP A 108 -18.26 -15.43 17.05
C ASP A 108 -18.40 -16.40 15.87
N LYS A 109 -18.38 -15.93 14.63
CA LYS A 109 -18.46 -16.78 13.45
C LYS A 109 -17.11 -16.80 12.74
N GLU A 110 -16.49 -17.97 12.63
CA GLU A 110 -15.20 -18.16 11.96
C GLU A 110 -15.13 -17.61 10.52
N THR A 111 -16.27 -17.62 9.84
CA THR A 111 -16.37 -17.09 8.46
C THR A 111 -16.62 -15.59 8.41
N LYS A 112 -16.92 -14.98 9.56
CA LYS A 112 -17.28 -13.57 9.63
C LYS A 112 -16.05 -12.70 9.77
N VAL A 113 -15.93 -11.72 8.88
CA VAL A 113 -15.03 -10.59 9.05
C VAL A 113 -15.78 -9.49 9.79
N GLY A 114 -15.27 -9.10 10.95
CA GLY A 114 -15.78 -7.97 11.72
C GLY A 114 -15.10 -6.69 11.23
N THR A 115 -15.89 -5.69 10.83
CA THR A 115 -15.38 -4.40 10.38
C THR A 115 -15.69 -3.31 11.40
N CYS A 116 -14.70 -2.48 11.74
CA CYS A 116 -14.92 -1.33 12.60
C CYS A 116 -15.73 -0.26 11.85
N GLY A 117 -16.84 0.17 12.46
CA GLY A 117 -17.72 1.19 11.87
C GLY A 117 -17.13 2.60 11.81
N TYR A 118 -16.04 2.88 12.54
CA TYR A 118 -15.37 4.17 12.52
C TYR A 118 -14.21 4.22 11.52
N CYS A 119 -13.23 3.33 11.69
CA CYS A 119 -12.00 3.38 10.89
C CYS A 119 -11.96 2.39 9.71
N GLY A 120 -12.91 1.43 9.65
CA GLY A 120 -12.99 0.46 8.56
C GLY A 120 -12.01 -0.72 8.69
N LEU A 121 -11.18 -0.79 9.72
CA LEU A 121 -10.27 -1.91 9.94
C LEU A 121 -11.05 -3.23 10.08
N GLN A 122 -10.47 -4.29 9.54
CA GLN A 122 -11.09 -5.60 9.46
C GLN A 122 -10.39 -6.60 10.38
N PHE A 123 -11.21 -7.40 11.08
CA PHE A 123 -10.76 -8.40 12.02
C PHE A 123 -11.43 -9.75 11.72
N LYS A 124 -10.69 -10.83 11.90
CA LYS A 124 -11.20 -12.19 11.75
C LYS A 124 -10.68 -13.04 12.90
N GLN A 125 -11.56 -13.91 13.45
CA GLN A 125 -11.12 -14.87 14.45
C GLN A 125 -10.26 -15.96 13.80
N THR A 126 -9.10 -16.24 14.41
CA THR A 126 -8.20 -17.33 14.03
C THR A 126 -8.10 -18.31 15.18
N HIS A 127 -8.37 -19.60 14.91
CA HIS A 127 -8.15 -20.67 15.86
C HIS A 127 -6.82 -21.35 15.53
N HIS A 128 -5.92 -21.43 16.51
CA HIS A 128 -4.76 -22.31 16.41
C HIS A 128 -5.16 -23.70 16.89
N HIS A 129 -5.14 -24.68 16.04
CA HIS A 129 -5.23 -26.10 16.38
C HIS A 129 -3.88 -26.67 16.78
#